data_964aa3e4c5e41e3d9f32edad91f6d138
#
_entry.id   964aa3e4c5e41e3d9f32edad91f6d138
#
_cell.length_a   1.000
_cell.length_b   1.000
_cell.length_c   1.000
_cell.angle_alpha   90.00
_cell.angle_beta   90.00
_cell.angle_gamma   90.00
#
_symmetry.space_group_name_H-M   'P 1'
#
loop_
_entity.id
_entity.type
_entity.pdbx_description
1 polymer ?
#
loop_
_entity_poly.entity_id
_entity_poly.type
_entity_poly.pdbx_seq_one_letter_code
_entity_poly.pdbx_strand_id
1 'polypeptide(L)'
;MISNFFGFSAPRLRNFFEHLDPVLILALLPLYAFGLLTMNSYTGENTFFDKQVLWVALGLLLMFGASIFDYRFLRRTSVIVLLFAIEAFLLVLLFMVGSVFQGAQSWFDVGLLAIQPSEPAKLVLILILAKYFSRRHVEIANFRHVAVSGVYTFALFFLVLIQPDFGSAIILFLIWFGMVLLSGLSKKHIILIGLLGISSFGFL
;
A
#
# COMPACT_ATOMS: atom_id res chain seq x y z
N MET A 1 8.07 -30.36 3.62
CA MET A 1 7.80 -29.53 4.81
C MET A 1 7.49 -28.06 4.47
N ILE A 2 8.02 -27.52 3.39
CA ILE A 2 7.78 -26.13 2.91
C ILE A 2 6.40 -25.97 2.23
N SER A 3 5.86 -27.01 1.58
CA SER A 3 4.55 -26.95 0.89
C SER A 3 3.36 -26.68 1.80
N ASN A 4 3.42 -27.08 3.07
CA ASN A 4 2.35 -26.83 4.04
C ASN A 4 2.37 -25.42 4.64
N PHE A 5 3.42 -24.63 4.40
CA PHE A 5 3.54 -23.28 4.91
C PHE A 5 2.78 -22.25 4.04
N PHE A 6 2.66 -22.53 2.75
CA PHE A 6 2.03 -21.63 1.77
C PHE A 6 0.64 -22.09 1.28
N GLY A 7 0.10 -23.19 1.83
CA GLY A 7 -1.28 -23.62 1.50
C GLY A 7 -1.51 -23.87 0.00
N PHE A 8 -0.53 -24.44 -0.71
CA PHE A 8 -0.68 -24.81 -2.12
C PHE A 8 -1.66 -25.98 -2.26
N SER A 9 -2.95 -25.69 -2.23
CA SER A 9 -3.96 -26.59 -2.82
C SER A 9 -4.00 -26.26 -4.31
N ALA A 10 -3.67 -27.22 -5.16
CA ALA A 10 -3.74 -27.05 -6.61
C ALA A 10 -5.10 -26.46 -7.01
N PRO A 11 -5.18 -25.25 -7.56
CA PRO A 11 -6.46 -24.64 -7.91
C PRO A 11 -7.06 -25.45 -9.06
N ARG A 12 -8.27 -25.99 -8.86
CA ARG A 12 -9.05 -26.42 -10.00
C ARG A 12 -9.33 -25.16 -10.82
N LEU A 13 -8.89 -25.11 -12.08
CA LEU A 13 -9.06 -23.97 -12.99
C LEU A 13 -10.51 -23.45 -13.05
N ARG A 14 -11.50 -24.33 -12.81
CA ARG A 14 -12.91 -23.97 -12.73
C ARG A 14 -13.23 -23.00 -11.58
N ASN A 15 -12.53 -23.11 -10.44
CA ASN A 15 -12.75 -22.24 -9.29
C ASN A 15 -12.03 -20.89 -9.42
N PHE A 16 -11.08 -20.77 -10.35
CA PHE A 16 -10.33 -19.54 -10.59
C PHE A 16 -11.25 -18.41 -11.06
N PHE A 17 -12.11 -18.66 -12.04
CA PHE A 17 -13.03 -17.66 -12.56
C PHE A 17 -14.19 -17.32 -11.59
N GLU A 18 -14.52 -18.23 -10.68
CA GLU A 18 -15.54 -18.00 -9.65
C GLU A 18 -15.07 -16.98 -8.56
N HIS A 19 -13.77 -16.79 -8.41
CA HIS A 19 -13.18 -15.86 -7.42
C HIS A 19 -12.81 -14.50 -8.00
N LEU A 20 -12.95 -14.33 -9.31
CA LEU A 20 -12.69 -13.05 -9.99
C LEU A 20 -14.00 -12.28 -10.12
N ASP A 21 -14.02 -11.07 -9.61
CA ASP A 21 -15.16 -10.16 -9.81
C ASP A 21 -15.11 -9.59 -11.24
N PRO A 22 -16.06 -9.97 -12.12
CA PRO A 22 -16.07 -9.50 -13.50
C PRO A 22 -16.29 -8.00 -13.61
N VAL A 23 -17.02 -7.40 -12.65
CA VAL A 23 -17.28 -5.95 -12.65
C VAL A 23 -15.98 -5.19 -12.40
N LEU A 24 -15.16 -5.67 -11.46
CA LEU A 24 -13.86 -5.08 -11.16
C LEU A 24 -12.92 -5.17 -12.37
N ILE A 25 -12.87 -6.33 -13.05
CA ILE A 25 -12.04 -6.51 -14.25
C ILE A 25 -12.50 -5.57 -15.37
N LEU A 26 -13.81 -5.49 -15.62
CA LEU A 26 -14.39 -4.60 -16.62
C LEU A 26 -14.11 -3.12 -16.31
N ALA A 27 -14.11 -2.73 -15.04
CA ALA A 27 -13.79 -1.37 -14.61
C ALA A 27 -12.30 -1.01 -14.83
N LEU A 28 -11.39 -1.99 -14.78
CA LEU A 28 -9.95 -1.77 -15.03
C LEU A 28 -9.64 -1.56 -16.52
N LEU A 29 -10.40 -2.18 -17.43
CA LEU A 29 -10.14 -2.09 -18.88
C LEU A 29 -10.12 -0.64 -19.41
N PRO A 30 -11.12 0.21 -19.14
CA PRO A 30 -11.06 1.60 -19.60
C PRO A 30 -9.90 2.37 -18.98
N LEU A 31 -9.55 2.12 -17.71
CA LEU A 31 -8.40 2.78 -17.06
C LEU A 31 -7.09 2.44 -17.78
N TYR A 32 -6.87 1.16 -18.10
CA TYR A 32 -5.70 0.75 -18.87
C TYR A 32 -5.71 1.32 -20.29
N ALA A 33 -6.86 1.28 -20.97
CA ALA A 33 -6.99 1.81 -22.32
C ALA A 33 -6.68 3.31 -22.37
N PHE A 34 -7.28 4.13 -21.49
CA PHE A 34 -7.00 5.55 -21.41
C PHE A 34 -5.55 5.85 -21.02
N GLY A 35 -4.97 5.09 -20.07
CA GLY A 35 -3.57 5.23 -19.70
C GLY A 35 -2.62 4.97 -20.87
N LEU A 36 -2.85 3.92 -21.64
CA LEU A 36 -2.05 3.58 -22.82
C LEU A 36 -2.25 4.61 -23.96
N LEU A 37 -3.48 5.06 -24.20
CA LEU A 37 -3.78 6.11 -25.20
C LEU A 37 -3.07 7.42 -24.84
N THR A 38 -3.10 7.82 -23.58
CA THR A 38 -2.44 9.05 -23.11
C THR A 38 -0.93 8.95 -23.32
N MET A 39 -0.31 7.81 -22.98
CA MET A 39 1.14 7.63 -23.18
C MET A 39 1.52 7.55 -24.65
N ASN A 40 0.70 6.96 -25.49
CA ASN A 40 0.93 6.92 -26.94
C ASN A 40 0.80 8.30 -27.63
N SER A 41 0.03 9.21 -27.02
CA SER A 41 -0.13 10.58 -27.53
C SER A 41 1.06 11.50 -27.18
N TYR A 42 1.97 11.04 -26.32
CA TYR A 42 3.17 11.80 -25.98
C TYR A 42 4.13 11.75 -27.18
N THR A 43 4.28 12.88 -27.87
CA THR A 43 5.20 13.05 -29.01
C THR A 43 6.63 13.13 -28.49
N GLY A 44 7.28 12.00 -28.29
CA GLY A 44 8.64 11.85 -27.83
C GLY A 44 9.10 10.41 -28.06
N GLU A 45 10.25 10.05 -27.57
CA GLU A 45 10.72 8.67 -27.64
C GLU A 45 9.65 7.72 -27.06
N ASN A 46 9.31 6.65 -27.79
CA ASN A 46 8.27 5.66 -27.46
C ASN A 46 8.56 4.85 -26.18
N THR A 47 9.64 5.18 -25.46
CA THR A 47 10.08 4.48 -24.23
C THR A 47 9.07 4.53 -23.11
N PHE A 48 8.25 5.59 -23.01
CA PHE A 48 7.20 5.69 -21.97
C PHE A 48 6.03 4.77 -22.25
N PHE A 49 5.62 4.65 -23.51
CA PHE A 49 4.57 3.72 -23.91
C PHE A 49 4.98 2.28 -23.68
N ASP A 50 6.19 1.89 -24.08
CA ASP A 50 6.72 0.53 -23.91
C ASP A 50 6.81 0.16 -22.42
N LYS A 51 7.31 1.07 -21.58
CA LYS A 51 7.33 0.89 -20.12
C LYS A 51 5.92 0.73 -19.56
N GLN A 52 4.95 1.52 -20.01
CA GLN A 52 3.57 1.43 -19.56
C GLN A 52 2.93 0.09 -19.94
N VAL A 53 3.15 -0.40 -21.16
CA VAL A 53 2.69 -1.72 -21.61
C VAL A 53 3.28 -2.82 -20.72
N LEU A 54 4.59 -2.76 -20.44
CA LEU A 54 5.27 -3.71 -19.56
C LEU A 54 4.64 -3.72 -18.15
N TRP A 55 4.41 -2.54 -17.56
CA TRP A 55 3.83 -2.42 -16.22
C TRP A 55 2.39 -2.91 -16.17
N VAL A 56 1.58 -2.64 -17.20
CA VAL A 56 0.22 -3.16 -17.30
C VAL A 56 0.25 -4.69 -17.39
N ALA A 57 1.12 -5.26 -18.23
CA ALA A 57 1.26 -6.72 -18.36
C ALA A 57 1.69 -7.37 -17.03
N LEU A 58 2.71 -6.81 -16.35
CA LEU A 58 3.16 -7.28 -15.04
C LEU A 58 2.07 -7.14 -13.98
N GLY A 59 1.34 -6.02 -13.97
CA GLY A 59 0.24 -5.78 -13.04
C GLY A 59 -0.89 -6.81 -13.20
N LEU A 60 -1.28 -7.11 -14.45
CA LEU A 60 -2.27 -8.15 -14.74
C LEU A 60 -1.77 -9.53 -14.29
N LEU A 61 -0.52 -9.87 -14.59
CA LEU A 61 0.08 -11.14 -14.18
C LEU A 61 0.10 -11.27 -12.65
N LEU A 62 0.48 -10.21 -11.94
CA LEU A 62 0.46 -10.17 -10.48
C LEU A 62 -0.97 -10.27 -9.93
N MET A 63 -1.95 -9.58 -10.54
CA MET A 63 -3.35 -9.62 -10.14
C MET A 63 -3.90 -11.05 -10.24
N PHE A 64 -3.70 -11.71 -11.39
CA PHE A 64 -4.15 -13.09 -11.58
C PHE A 64 -3.35 -14.07 -10.71
N GLY A 65 -2.05 -13.90 -10.59
CA GLY A 65 -1.20 -14.67 -9.70
C GLY A 65 -1.66 -14.56 -8.24
N ALA A 66 -1.88 -13.32 -7.78
CA ALA A 66 -2.35 -13.06 -6.43
C ALA A 66 -3.72 -13.70 -6.14
N SER A 67 -4.64 -13.76 -7.11
CA SER A 67 -5.97 -14.36 -6.91
C SER A 67 -5.94 -15.86 -6.58
N ILE A 68 -4.84 -16.55 -6.87
CA ILE A 68 -4.66 -17.98 -6.62
C ILE A 68 -4.18 -18.27 -5.19
N PHE A 69 -3.55 -17.27 -4.54
CA PHE A 69 -2.97 -17.46 -3.21
C PHE A 69 -4.01 -17.42 -2.09
N ASP A 70 -3.84 -18.28 -1.10
CA ASP A 70 -4.63 -18.23 0.15
C ASP A 70 -4.03 -17.20 1.11
N TYR A 71 -4.72 -16.07 1.26
CA TYR A 71 -4.28 -14.96 2.13
C TYR A 71 -4.40 -15.24 3.63
N ARG A 72 -4.82 -16.43 4.05
CA ARG A 72 -4.98 -16.76 5.48
C ARG A 72 -3.68 -16.63 6.27
N PHE A 73 -2.53 -16.78 5.62
CA PHE A 73 -1.24 -16.58 6.27
C PHE A 73 -1.03 -15.14 6.77
N LEU A 74 -1.64 -14.13 6.12
CA LEU A 74 -1.62 -12.73 6.56
C LEU A 74 -2.38 -12.51 7.88
N ARG A 75 -3.17 -13.49 8.34
CA ARG A 75 -3.79 -13.44 9.68
C ARG A 75 -2.78 -13.67 10.80
N ARG A 76 -1.60 -14.22 10.52
CA ARG A 76 -0.56 -14.48 11.52
C ARG A 76 0.14 -13.18 11.90
N THR A 77 0.19 -12.87 13.20
CA THR A 77 0.83 -11.65 13.71
C THR A 77 2.30 -11.58 13.31
N SER A 78 3.02 -12.71 13.38
CA SER A 78 4.44 -12.79 13.03
C SER A 78 4.69 -12.41 11.58
N VAL A 79 3.80 -12.78 10.65
CA VAL A 79 3.91 -12.43 9.22
C VAL A 79 3.74 -10.94 9.02
N ILE A 80 2.72 -10.33 9.65
CA ILE A 80 2.46 -8.89 9.50
C ILE A 80 3.60 -8.07 10.11
N VAL A 81 4.11 -8.47 11.27
CA VAL A 81 5.26 -7.80 11.92
C VAL A 81 6.51 -7.93 11.06
N LEU A 82 6.75 -9.10 10.47
CA LEU A 82 7.86 -9.31 9.55
C LEU A 82 7.74 -8.42 8.31
N LEU A 83 6.55 -8.35 7.69
CA LEU A 83 6.31 -7.48 6.54
C LEU A 83 6.56 -6.01 6.89
N PHE A 84 6.08 -5.57 8.07
CA PHE A 84 6.32 -4.21 8.55
C PHE A 84 7.81 -3.93 8.77
N ALA A 85 8.55 -4.88 9.35
CA ALA A 85 9.98 -4.72 9.57
C ALA A 85 10.77 -4.68 8.25
N ILE A 86 10.41 -5.54 7.28
CA ILE A 86 11.00 -5.53 5.93
C ILE A 86 10.73 -4.18 5.25
N GLU A 87 9.49 -3.69 5.33
CA GLU A 87 9.09 -2.44 4.70
C GLU A 87 9.82 -1.24 5.31
N ALA A 88 9.87 -1.17 6.64
CA ALA A 88 10.64 -0.14 7.33
C ALA A 88 12.14 -0.20 6.97
N PHE A 89 12.70 -1.40 6.84
CA PHE A 89 14.09 -1.60 6.40
C PHE A 89 14.31 -1.11 4.96
N LEU A 90 13.40 -1.44 4.03
CA LEU A 90 13.48 -0.98 2.63
C LEU A 90 13.41 0.55 2.54
N LEU A 91 12.52 1.18 3.32
CA LEU A 91 12.45 2.64 3.39
C LEU A 91 13.74 3.25 3.95
N VAL A 92 14.35 2.64 4.97
CA VAL A 92 15.65 3.10 5.47
C VAL A 92 16.75 2.88 4.44
N LEU A 93 16.75 1.76 3.73
CA LEU A 93 17.73 1.45 2.69
C LEU A 93 17.71 2.46 1.54
N LEU A 94 16.57 3.03 1.22
CA LEU A 94 16.43 4.08 0.20
C LEU A 94 17.32 5.31 0.47
N PHE A 95 17.56 5.68 1.73
CA PHE A 95 18.48 6.77 2.05
C PHE A 95 19.91 6.50 1.61
N MET A 96 20.29 5.22 1.46
CA MET A 96 21.67 4.84 1.10
C MET A 96 21.80 4.59 -0.41
N VAL A 97 20.79 4.03 -1.06
CA VAL A 97 20.88 3.48 -2.43
C VAL A 97 19.79 4.02 -3.36
N GLY A 98 18.83 4.80 -2.85
CA GLY A 98 17.72 5.32 -3.64
C GLY A 98 18.16 6.33 -4.70
N SER A 99 17.56 6.25 -5.87
CA SER A 99 17.71 7.27 -6.92
C SER A 99 16.81 8.47 -6.65
N VAL A 100 17.34 9.65 -6.94
CA VAL A 100 16.58 10.91 -6.80
C VAL A 100 15.81 11.16 -8.09
N PHE A 101 14.49 11.21 -7.99
CA PHE A 101 13.60 11.54 -9.09
C PHE A 101 12.69 12.71 -8.70
N GLN A 102 12.71 13.80 -9.47
CA GLN A 102 11.94 15.03 -9.18
C GLN A 102 12.14 15.59 -7.75
N GLY A 103 13.34 15.42 -7.19
CA GLY A 103 13.68 15.91 -5.85
C GLY A 103 13.36 14.94 -4.70
N ALA A 104 12.68 13.82 -4.96
CA ALA A 104 12.42 12.79 -3.98
C ALA A 104 13.33 11.57 -4.17
N GLN A 105 13.95 11.08 -3.09
CA GLN A 105 14.79 9.88 -3.10
C GLN A 105 13.93 8.68 -2.67
N SER A 106 12.96 8.28 -3.51
CA SER A 106 11.93 7.30 -3.15
C SER A 106 11.86 6.07 -4.07
N TRP A 107 12.82 5.93 -5.01
CA TRP A 107 12.81 4.87 -6.01
C TRP A 107 14.08 4.04 -5.98
N PHE A 108 13.91 2.71 -6.08
CA PHE A 108 14.97 1.81 -6.51
C PHE A 108 14.92 1.68 -8.02
N ASP A 109 15.90 2.23 -8.73
CA ASP A 109 16.04 2.10 -10.18
C ASP A 109 16.84 0.83 -10.50
N VAL A 110 16.19 -0.14 -11.12
CA VAL A 110 16.77 -1.40 -11.55
C VAL A 110 16.74 -1.47 -13.09
N GLY A 111 17.05 -0.36 -13.73
CA GLY A 111 17.13 -0.23 -15.19
C GLY A 111 15.76 -0.11 -15.84
N LEU A 112 15.17 -1.20 -16.32
CA LEU A 112 13.83 -1.17 -16.93
C LEU A 112 12.70 -1.02 -15.90
N LEU A 113 12.95 -1.35 -14.65
CA LEU A 113 11.97 -1.34 -13.57
C LEU A 113 12.37 -0.32 -12.51
N ALA A 114 11.44 0.54 -12.14
CA ALA A 114 11.57 1.41 -10.97
C ALA A 114 10.57 0.96 -9.90
N ILE A 115 11.06 0.64 -8.70
CA ILE A 115 10.25 0.15 -7.59
C ILE A 115 10.25 1.20 -6.50
N GLN A 116 9.06 1.58 -6.04
CA GLN A 116 8.84 2.53 -4.95
C GLN A 116 8.37 1.79 -3.70
N PRO A 117 9.19 1.66 -2.65
CA PRO A 117 8.79 0.95 -1.43
C PRO A 117 7.61 1.58 -0.70
N SER A 118 7.37 2.88 -0.83
CA SER A 118 6.20 3.51 -0.22
C SER A 118 4.86 2.97 -0.76
N GLU A 119 4.82 2.31 -1.95
CA GLU A 119 3.61 1.68 -2.45
C GLU A 119 3.20 0.42 -1.66
N PRO A 120 4.05 -0.60 -1.48
CA PRO A 120 3.71 -1.72 -0.61
C PRO A 120 3.58 -1.32 0.87
N ALA A 121 4.25 -0.25 1.33
CA ALA A 121 4.10 0.27 2.70
C ALA A 121 2.63 0.59 3.05
N LYS A 122 1.86 1.12 2.10
CA LYS A 122 0.42 1.40 2.27
C LYS A 122 -0.37 0.14 2.56
N LEU A 123 -0.10 -0.95 1.82
CA LEU A 123 -0.76 -2.25 2.03
C LEU A 123 -0.39 -2.86 3.38
N VAL A 124 0.90 -2.82 3.74
CA VAL A 124 1.38 -3.32 5.02
C VAL A 124 0.77 -2.54 6.18
N LEU A 125 0.65 -1.21 6.04
CA LEU A 125 -0.02 -0.36 7.04
C LEU A 125 -1.49 -0.74 7.20
N ILE A 126 -2.24 -0.93 6.11
CA ILE A 126 -3.64 -1.38 6.17
C ILE A 126 -3.74 -2.71 6.91
N LEU A 127 -2.87 -3.68 6.60
CA LEU A 127 -2.89 -5.00 7.23
C LEU A 127 -2.62 -4.93 8.74
N ILE A 128 -1.62 -4.17 9.16
CA ILE A 128 -1.29 -4.05 10.59
C ILE A 128 -2.38 -3.33 11.37
N LEU A 129 -2.94 -2.25 10.81
CA LEU A 129 -4.03 -1.50 11.42
C LEU A 129 -5.33 -2.32 11.48
N ALA A 130 -5.70 -3.01 10.40
CA ALA A 130 -6.84 -3.91 10.37
C ALA A 130 -6.73 -5.01 11.42
N LYS A 131 -5.54 -5.60 11.55
CA LYS A 131 -5.24 -6.59 12.58
C LYS A 131 -5.35 -6.01 13.99
N TYR A 132 -4.82 -4.81 14.17
CA TYR A 132 -4.81 -4.12 15.47
C TYR A 132 -6.25 -3.81 15.92
N PHE A 133 -7.06 -3.20 15.05
CA PHE A 133 -8.44 -2.81 15.38
C PHE A 133 -9.39 -4.01 15.45
N SER A 134 -9.24 -5.05 14.62
CA SER A 134 -10.11 -6.23 14.63
C SER A 134 -10.08 -7.00 15.96
N ARG A 135 -9.02 -6.91 16.72
CA ARG A 135 -8.86 -7.58 18.02
C ARG A 135 -9.46 -6.82 19.22
N ARG A 136 -9.90 -5.57 19.03
CA ARG A 136 -10.20 -4.65 20.13
C ARG A 136 -11.52 -3.92 20.02
N HIS A 137 -12.50 -4.53 19.36
CA HIS A 137 -13.84 -3.96 19.13
C HIS A 137 -14.55 -3.37 20.36
N VAL A 138 -14.24 -3.83 21.57
CA VAL A 138 -14.92 -3.41 22.80
C VAL A 138 -14.23 -2.21 23.48
N GLU A 139 -12.94 -2.00 23.23
CA GLU A 139 -12.13 -0.98 23.94
C GLU A 139 -11.73 0.23 23.07
N ILE A 140 -12.25 0.31 21.85
CA ILE A 140 -11.80 1.29 20.83
C ILE A 140 -12.04 2.76 21.25
N ALA A 141 -12.96 3.00 22.17
CA ALA A 141 -13.20 4.34 22.72
C ALA A 141 -11.99 4.92 23.49
N ASN A 142 -10.99 4.10 23.79
CA ASN A 142 -9.83 4.52 24.56
C ASN A 142 -8.76 5.15 23.66
N PHE A 143 -8.37 6.40 23.95
CA PHE A 143 -7.34 7.16 23.24
C PHE A 143 -5.99 6.41 23.10
N ARG A 144 -5.68 5.50 24.04
CA ARG A 144 -4.49 4.65 23.98
C ARG A 144 -4.38 3.87 22.64
N HIS A 145 -5.51 3.44 22.08
CA HIS A 145 -5.51 2.66 20.82
C HIS A 145 -5.22 3.55 19.61
N VAL A 146 -5.63 4.81 19.66
CA VAL A 146 -5.25 5.82 18.66
C VAL A 146 -3.75 6.06 18.71
N ALA A 147 -3.20 6.27 19.91
CA ALA A 147 -1.77 6.50 20.09
C ALA A 147 -0.93 5.33 19.61
N VAL A 148 -1.28 4.10 19.98
CA VAL A 148 -0.52 2.90 19.56
C VAL A 148 -0.62 2.66 18.05
N SER A 149 -1.81 2.81 17.43
CA SER A 149 -1.96 2.71 15.98
C SER A 149 -1.21 3.85 15.26
N GLY A 150 -1.18 5.02 15.86
CA GLY A 150 -0.38 6.17 15.42
C GLY A 150 1.11 5.85 15.37
N VAL A 151 1.67 5.18 16.38
CA VAL A 151 3.10 4.81 16.40
C VAL A 151 3.48 3.98 15.16
N TYR A 152 2.67 2.98 14.80
CA TYR A 152 2.94 2.18 13.59
C TYR A 152 2.89 3.03 12.33
N THR A 153 1.91 3.91 12.24
CA THR A 153 1.72 4.77 11.07
C THR A 153 2.81 5.81 10.95
N PHE A 154 3.07 6.54 12.04
CA PHE A 154 4.04 7.64 12.02
C PHE A 154 5.47 7.14 11.87
N ALA A 155 5.78 5.90 12.24
CA ALA A 155 7.08 5.29 11.92
C ALA A 155 7.31 5.24 10.41
N LEU A 156 6.35 4.74 9.62
CA LEU A 156 6.46 4.73 8.15
C LEU A 156 6.29 6.13 7.56
N PHE A 157 5.36 6.92 8.08
CA PHE A 157 5.08 8.29 7.64
C PHE A 157 6.34 9.17 7.67
N PHE A 158 7.05 9.19 8.79
CA PHE A 158 8.26 10.02 8.91
C PHE A 158 9.40 9.50 8.03
N LEU A 159 9.55 8.17 7.86
CA LEU A 159 10.54 7.63 6.92
C LEU A 159 10.28 8.12 5.50
N VAL A 160 9.03 8.11 5.05
CA VAL A 160 8.64 8.58 3.72
C VAL A 160 8.73 10.10 3.61
N LEU A 161 8.35 10.83 4.68
CA LEU A 161 8.41 12.30 4.70
C LEU A 161 9.84 12.83 4.57
N ILE A 162 10.81 12.18 5.23
CA ILE A 162 12.23 12.57 5.14
C ILE A 162 12.81 12.30 3.74
N GLN A 163 12.17 11.42 2.93
CA GLN A 163 12.52 11.17 1.53
C GLN A 163 11.95 12.21 0.55
N PRO A 164 11.53 13.39 0.96
CA PRO A 164 10.60 14.40 0.41
C PRO A 164 9.46 13.83 -0.47
N ASP A 165 8.89 12.67 -0.12
CA ASP A 165 7.72 12.10 -0.79
C ASP A 165 6.43 12.47 -0.04
N PHE A 166 6.02 13.73 -0.13
CA PHE A 166 4.84 14.25 0.53
C PHE A 166 3.55 13.55 0.11
N GLY A 167 3.45 13.17 -1.18
CA GLY A 167 2.27 12.50 -1.72
C GLY A 167 2.00 11.17 -1.02
N SER A 168 3.01 10.31 -0.94
CA SER A 168 2.89 9.02 -0.26
C SER A 168 2.73 9.16 1.25
N ALA A 169 3.40 10.14 1.88
CA ALA A 169 3.24 10.42 3.30
C ALA A 169 1.79 10.80 3.64
N ILE A 170 1.17 11.70 2.87
CA ILE A 170 -0.24 12.09 3.06
C ILE A 170 -1.17 10.86 2.94
N ILE A 171 -0.93 9.98 1.99
CA ILE A 171 -1.75 8.77 1.80
C ILE A 171 -1.64 7.84 3.02
N LEU A 172 -0.43 7.64 3.58
CA LEU A 172 -0.23 6.86 4.80
C LEU A 172 -1.01 7.46 5.99
N PHE A 173 -0.98 8.78 6.14
CA PHE A 173 -1.77 9.47 7.16
C PHE A 173 -3.28 9.28 6.94
N LEU A 174 -3.77 9.43 5.70
CA LEU A 174 -5.19 9.28 5.37
C LEU A 174 -5.68 7.84 5.58
N ILE A 175 -4.86 6.83 5.30
CA ILE A 175 -5.15 5.43 5.60
C ILE A 175 -5.39 5.26 7.11
N TRP A 176 -4.46 5.74 7.94
CA TRP A 176 -4.59 5.66 9.39
C TRP A 176 -5.81 6.42 9.88
N PHE A 177 -5.99 7.65 9.45
CA PHE A 177 -7.11 8.49 9.83
C PHE A 177 -8.46 7.84 9.46
N GLY A 178 -8.59 7.33 8.24
CA GLY A 178 -9.78 6.59 7.79
C GLY A 178 -10.05 5.35 8.63
N MET A 179 -9.03 4.56 8.96
CA MET A 179 -9.16 3.37 9.81
C MET A 179 -9.56 3.73 11.24
N VAL A 180 -9.03 4.82 11.78
CA VAL A 180 -9.41 5.36 13.09
C VAL A 180 -10.86 5.85 13.08
N LEU A 181 -11.31 6.52 12.01
CA LEU A 181 -12.71 6.94 11.85
C LEU A 181 -13.68 5.75 11.86
N LEU A 182 -13.34 4.70 11.10
CA LEU A 182 -14.16 3.50 10.99
C LEU A 182 -14.13 2.63 12.25
N SER A 183 -13.15 2.82 13.13
CA SER A 183 -12.98 2.01 14.34
C SER A 183 -13.99 2.32 15.45
N GLY A 184 -14.82 3.37 15.32
CA GLY A 184 -15.85 3.71 16.30
C GLY A 184 -15.41 4.63 17.43
N LEU A 185 -14.33 5.38 17.25
CA LEU A 185 -13.90 6.43 18.18
C LEU A 185 -14.97 7.51 18.40
N SER A 186 -14.94 8.13 19.58
CA SER A 186 -15.83 9.23 19.88
C SER A 186 -15.58 10.42 18.93
N LYS A 187 -16.66 11.06 18.49
CA LYS A 187 -16.62 12.20 17.55
C LYS A 187 -15.67 13.33 18.01
N LYS A 188 -15.51 13.52 19.32
CA LYS A 188 -14.61 14.54 19.89
C LYS A 188 -13.14 14.29 19.55
N HIS A 189 -12.68 13.03 19.66
CA HIS A 189 -11.30 12.66 19.33
C HIS A 189 -11.03 12.74 17.83
N ILE A 190 -12.02 12.38 17.01
CA ILE A 190 -11.97 12.48 15.55
C ILE A 190 -11.75 13.92 15.10
N ILE A 191 -12.56 14.85 15.64
CA ILE A 191 -12.45 16.28 15.30
C ILE A 191 -11.08 16.81 15.72
N LEU A 192 -10.60 16.44 16.91
CA LEU A 192 -9.29 16.87 17.40
C LEU A 192 -8.15 16.39 16.47
N ILE A 193 -8.16 15.13 16.06
CA ILE A 193 -7.14 14.56 15.17
C ILE A 193 -7.21 15.21 13.78
N GLY A 194 -8.43 15.44 13.26
CA GLY A 194 -8.64 16.12 11.98
C GLY A 194 -8.10 17.55 12.00
N LEU A 195 -8.38 18.31 13.06
CA LEU A 195 -7.87 19.67 13.22
C LEU A 195 -6.34 19.71 13.34
N LEU A 196 -5.74 18.78 14.10
CA LEU A 196 -4.27 18.67 14.20
C LEU A 196 -3.65 18.31 12.84
N GLY A 197 -4.29 17.41 12.05
CA GLY A 197 -3.86 17.08 10.71
C GLY A 197 -3.87 18.31 9.79
N ILE A 198 -4.99 19.03 9.72
CA ILE A 198 -5.13 20.21 8.87
C ILE A 198 -4.13 21.30 9.27
N SER A 199 -3.95 21.54 10.58
CA SER A 199 -2.99 22.54 11.02
C SER A 199 -1.53 22.19 10.66
N SER A 200 -1.17 20.91 10.70
CA SER A 200 0.17 20.45 10.32
C SER A 200 0.46 20.62 8.82
N PHE A 201 -0.56 20.45 7.98
CA PHE A 201 -0.43 20.68 6.52
C PHE A 201 -0.49 22.16 6.12
N GLY A 202 -1.04 23.02 6.95
CA GLY A 202 -1.06 24.48 6.72
C GLY A 202 0.28 25.17 7.00
N PHE A 203 1.22 24.49 7.65
CA PHE A 203 2.57 24.98 7.95
C PHE A 203 3.66 24.46 7.01
N LEU A 204 3.33 23.57 6.07
CA LEU A 204 4.20 23.05 5.00
C LEU A 204 3.91 23.74 3.67
#